data_b9875ca522e4f6a49fbeb693b99257a6
#
_entry.id   b9875ca522e4f6a49fbeb693b99257a6
#
_cell.length_a   1.000
_cell.length_b   1.000
_cell.length_c   1.000
_cell.angle_alpha   90.00
_cell.angle_beta   90.00
_cell.angle_gamma   90.00
#
_symmetry.space_group_name_H-M   'P 1'
#
loop_
_entity.id
_entity.type
_entity.pdbx_description
1 polymer ?
#
loop_
_entity_poly.entity_id
_entity_poly.type
_entity_poly.pdbx_seq_one_letter_code
_entity_poly.pdbx_strand_id
1 'polypeptide(L)'
;MIRRSLPIHPLSWLMRLVGRRAPAVSPAGPQDAPQFAMLHAAAFQRGWSAEEFERLLIEPNVVADRAMAGSRLAGFVLSRLAAEQAEILSIAVAVRDRRRGLASSLLDVHLNRLAGYGTRSLFLEVDERNIPARRLYAGFGFAQVGLRKSYYAQAGEETGAALVLRRDLA
;
A
#
# COMPACT_ATOMS: atom_id res chain seq x y z
N MET A 1 -33.58 46.67 33.75
CA MET A 1 -32.65 45.52 33.87
C MET A 1 -32.45 44.97 32.48
N ILE A 2 -31.35 45.32 31.82
CA ILE A 2 -31.04 44.93 30.45
C ILE A 2 -29.97 43.84 30.56
N ARG A 3 -30.34 42.57 30.19
CA ARG A 3 -29.38 41.47 30.09
C ARG A 3 -28.65 41.60 28.75
N ARG A 4 -27.34 41.91 28.83
CA ARG A 4 -26.43 41.89 27.70
C ARG A 4 -26.08 40.41 27.37
N SER A 5 -26.51 39.95 26.20
CA SER A 5 -26.08 38.70 25.59
C SER A 5 -24.62 38.86 25.12
N LEU A 6 -23.72 38.02 25.60
CA LEU A 6 -22.32 37.95 25.10
C LEU A 6 -22.34 37.29 23.70
N PRO A 7 -21.56 37.81 22.75
CA PRO A 7 -21.46 37.17 21.43
C PRO A 7 -20.66 35.87 21.52
N ILE A 8 -21.24 34.79 21.06
CA ILE A 8 -20.57 33.51 20.88
C ILE A 8 -19.56 33.69 19.72
N HIS A 9 -18.27 33.63 20.02
CA HIS A 9 -17.20 33.72 19.04
C HIS A 9 -17.30 32.58 18.03
N PRO A 10 -17.40 32.84 16.70
CA PRO A 10 -17.55 31.80 15.68
C PRO A 10 -16.22 31.14 15.27
N LEU A 11 -15.19 31.18 16.13
CA LEU A 11 -13.84 30.67 15.80
C LEU A 11 -13.52 29.29 16.39
N SER A 12 -14.43 28.68 17.18
CA SER A 12 -14.15 27.40 17.83
C SER A 12 -14.30 26.18 16.90
N TRP A 13 -15.00 26.32 15.74
CA TRP A 13 -15.14 25.24 14.78
C TRP A 13 -14.00 25.18 13.75
N LEU A 14 -13.31 26.31 13.52
CA LEU A 14 -12.14 26.36 12.61
C LEU A 14 -10.90 25.63 13.15
N MET A 15 -10.76 25.49 14.47
CA MET A 15 -9.64 24.75 15.07
C MET A 15 -9.75 23.22 14.97
N ARG A 16 -10.88 22.66 14.53
CA ARG A 16 -11.03 21.21 14.26
C ARG A 16 -10.62 20.81 12.85
N LEU A 17 -10.30 21.75 11.98
CA LEU A 17 -9.78 21.56 10.62
C LEU A 17 -8.25 21.69 10.54
N VAL A 18 -7.53 21.56 11.65
CA VAL A 18 -6.11 21.23 11.60
C VAL A 18 -6.03 19.79 11.13
N GLY A 19 -6.14 19.63 9.81
CA GLY A 19 -6.13 18.37 9.12
C GLY A 19 -4.91 17.58 9.53
N ARG A 20 -5.12 16.37 10.05
CA ARG A 20 -4.05 15.38 10.16
C ARG A 20 -3.43 15.32 8.77
N ARG A 21 -2.25 15.92 8.65
CA ARG A 21 -1.50 15.93 7.40
C ARG A 21 -1.44 14.50 6.89
N ALA A 22 -1.84 14.28 5.64
CA ALA A 22 -1.79 12.95 5.05
C ALA A 22 -0.39 12.38 5.24
N PRO A 23 -0.25 11.07 5.59
CA PRO A 23 1.05 10.46 5.76
C PRO A 23 1.90 10.70 4.52
N ALA A 24 3.09 11.28 4.70
CA ALA A 24 4.02 11.50 3.60
C ALA A 24 4.60 10.15 3.15
N VAL A 25 4.63 9.91 1.85
CA VAL A 25 5.28 8.74 1.26
C VAL A 25 6.76 9.05 1.04
N SER A 26 7.62 8.13 1.45
CA SER A 26 9.07 8.24 1.34
C SER A 26 9.71 6.87 1.10
N PRO A 27 10.97 6.81 0.59
CA PRO A 27 11.71 5.56 0.47
C PRO A 27 11.77 4.81 1.80
N ALA A 28 11.69 3.48 1.71
CA ALA A 28 11.91 2.57 2.83
C ALA A 28 13.25 1.83 2.68
N GLY A 29 13.75 1.31 3.79
CA GLY A 29 15.00 0.55 3.85
C GLY A 29 14.95 -0.55 4.92
N PRO A 30 16.07 -1.28 5.13
CA PRO A 30 16.14 -2.44 6.03
C PRO A 30 15.68 -2.13 7.47
N GLN A 31 15.88 -0.91 7.95
CA GLN A 31 15.44 -0.46 9.27
C GLN A 31 13.91 -0.48 9.47
N ASP A 32 13.14 -0.54 8.37
CA ASP A 32 11.68 -0.58 8.39
C ASP A 32 11.12 -2.00 8.49
N ALA A 33 11.96 -3.02 8.33
CA ALA A 33 11.57 -4.43 8.28
C ALA A 33 10.69 -4.87 9.47
N PRO A 34 10.98 -4.52 10.74
CA PRO A 34 10.11 -4.90 11.85
C PRO A 34 8.70 -4.31 11.74
N GLN A 35 8.57 -3.05 11.34
CA GLN A 35 7.26 -2.42 11.17
C GLN A 35 6.50 -2.97 9.95
N PHE A 36 7.22 -3.31 8.86
CA PHE A 36 6.63 -3.97 7.70
C PHE A 36 6.06 -5.34 8.07
N ALA A 37 6.84 -6.16 8.81
CA ALA A 37 6.39 -7.47 9.27
C ALA A 37 5.13 -7.39 10.14
N MET A 38 5.09 -6.46 11.09
CA MET A 38 3.91 -6.24 11.95
C MET A 38 2.67 -5.85 11.12
N LEU A 39 2.82 -4.94 10.17
CA LEU A 39 1.72 -4.49 9.33
C LEU A 39 1.26 -5.58 8.37
N HIS A 40 2.21 -6.34 7.80
CA HIS A 40 1.94 -7.45 6.89
C HIS A 40 1.18 -8.57 7.58
N ALA A 41 1.61 -8.99 8.79
CA ALA A 41 0.93 -10.00 9.58
C ALA A 41 -0.51 -9.61 9.95
N ALA A 42 -0.78 -8.30 10.14
CA ALA A 42 -2.13 -7.80 10.39
C ALA A 42 -3.01 -7.71 9.12
N ALA A 43 -2.42 -7.77 7.93
CA ALA A 43 -3.11 -7.59 6.65
C ALA A 43 -3.30 -8.89 5.86
N PHE A 44 -2.45 -9.90 6.08
CA PHE A 44 -2.40 -11.14 5.30
C PHE A 44 -2.48 -12.36 6.21
N GLN A 45 -3.09 -13.45 5.73
CA GLN A 45 -3.20 -14.71 6.47
C GLN A 45 -1.84 -15.32 6.80
N ARG A 46 -0.90 -15.25 5.84
CA ARG A 46 0.51 -15.64 6.03
C ARG A 46 1.35 -14.38 6.04
N GLY A 47 1.73 -13.94 7.23
CA GLY A 47 2.66 -12.82 7.42
C GLY A 47 4.08 -13.20 7.02
N TRP A 48 4.86 -12.24 6.52
CA TRP A 48 6.30 -12.36 6.38
C TRP A 48 6.99 -11.90 7.66
N SER A 49 8.09 -12.54 8.02
CA SER A 49 8.87 -12.18 9.20
C SER A 49 9.72 -10.92 8.98
N ALA A 50 10.25 -10.34 10.05
CA ALA A 50 11.15 -9.20 9.94
C ALA A 50 12.42 -9.55 9.16
N GLU A 51 12.95 -10.78 9.34
CA GLU A 51 14.13 -11.26 8.62
C GLU A 51 13.86 -11.45 7.12
N GLU A 52 12.64 -11.85 6.73
CA GLU A 52 12.24 -11.94 5.33
C GLU A 52 12.18 -10.56 4.69
N PHE A 53 11.60 -9.57 5.39
CA PHE A 53 11.59 -8.18 4.92
C PHE A 53 12.99 -7.58 4.88
N GLU A 54 13.83 -7.81 5.88
CA GLU A 54 15.20 -7.30 5.91
C GLU A 54 15.98 -7.82 4.70
N ARG A 55 15.91 -9.13 4.42
CA ARG A 55 16.54 -9.73 3.23
C ARG A 55 16.08 -9.10 1.94
N LEU A 56 14.77 -8.86 1.79
CA LEU A 56 14.23 -8.20 0.61
C LEU A 56 14.72 -6.75 0.49
N LEU A 57 14.70 -6.00 1.59
CA LEU A 57 15.03 -4.57 1.59
C LEU A 57 16.52 -4.26 1.40
N ILE A 58 17.41 -5.24 1.55
CA ILE A 58 18.85 -5.11 1.20
C ILE A 58 19.13 -5.51 -0.25
N GLU A 59 18.22 -6.18 -0.96
CA GLU A 59 18.43 -6.54 -2.36
C GLU A 59 18.47 -5.27 -3.24
N PRO A 60 19.49 -5.10 -4.11
CA PRO A 60 19.65 -3.89 -4.91
C PRO A 60 18.55 -3.69 -5.97
N ASN A 61 17.83 -4.76 -6.32
CA ASN A 61 16.72 -4.75 -7.25
C ASN A 61 15.34 -4.71 -6.56
N VAL A 62 15.29 -4.41 -5.25
CA VAL A 62 14.04 -4.18 -4.53
C VAL A 62 13.87 -2.68 -4.27
N VAL A 63 12.71 -2.17 -4.65
CA VAL A 63 12.29 -0.79 -4.40
C VAL A 63 11.13 -0.82 -3.41
N ALA A 64 11.24 -0.06 -2.34
CA ALA A 64 10.20 0.03 -1.33
C ALA A 64 9.89 1.48 -0.96
N ASP A 65 8.62 1.75 -0.70
CA ASP A 65 8.11 3.01 -0.20
C ASP A 65 7.24 2.79 1.04
N ARG A 66 7.30 3.74 1.97
CA ARG A 66 6.53 3.74 3.21
C ARG A 66 5.77 5.04 3.39
N ALA A 67 4.67 4.97 4.11
CA ALA A 67 3.91 6.11 4.57
C ALA A 67 3.88 6.14 6.10
N MET A 68 4.35 7.22 6.71
CA MET A 68 4.46 7.37 8.16
C MET A 68 3.41 8.33 8.72
N ALA A 69 2.72 7.91 9.76
CA ALA A 69 1.83 8.76 10.58
C ALA A 69 2.52 9.03 11.93
N GLY A 70 3.32 10.09 12.00
CA GLY A 70 4.27 10.32 13.08
C GLY A 70 5.39 9.27 13.03
N SER A 71 5.65 8.60 14.15
CA SER A 71 6.63 7.50 14.23
C SER A 71 6.09 6.13 13.80
N ARG A 72 4.80 6.03 13.48
CA ARG A 72 4.13 4.79 13.16
C ARG A 72 3.99 4.58 11.66
N LEU A 73 4.28 3.37 11.19
CA LEU A 73 3.99 2.95 9.83
C LEU A 73 2.48 2.93 9.58
N ALA A 74 2.01 3.66 8.58
CA ALA A 74 0.61 3.69 8.13
C ALA A 74 0.37 2.81 6.90
N GLY A 75 1.40 2.59 6.08
CA GLY A 75 1.35 1.72 4.92
C GLY A 75 2.71 1.59 4.26
N PHE A 76 2.84 0.60 3.40
CA PHE A 76 4.04 0.38 2.57
C PHE A 76 3.66 -0.26 1.24
N VAL A 77 4.57 -0.18 0.30
CA VAL A 77 4.60 -0.94 -0.96
C VAL A 77 6.02 -1.32 -1.28
N LEU A 78 6.24 -2.53 -1.79
CA LEU A 78 7.54 -2.94 -2.30
C LEU A 78 7.40 -3.73 -3.58
N SER A 79 8.37 -3.55 -4.48
CA SER A 79 8.48 -4.24 -5.77
C SER A 79 9.87 -4.77 -6.00
N ARG A 80 9.97 -5.83 -6.80
CA ARG A 80 11.25 -6.34 -7.33
C ARG A 80 11.37 -5.97 -8.79
N LEU A 81 12.53 -5.43 -9.16
CA LEU A 81 12.91 -5.10 -10.53
C LEU A 81 13.53 -6.32 -11.22
N ALA A 82 13.21 -6.51 -12.50
CA ALA A 82 13.81 -7.51 -13.37
C ALA A 82 13.90 -6.91 -14.79
N ALA A 83 15.09 -6.40 -15.17
CA ALA A 83 15.30 -5.64 -16.38
C ALA A 83 14.32 -4.45 -16.50
N GLU A 84 13.57 -4.35 -17.60
CA GLU A 84 12.57 -3.29 -17.81
C GLU A 84 11.19 -3.62 -17.18
N GLN A 85 11.11 -4.65 -16.36
CA GLN A 85 9.88 -5.08 -15.67
C GLN A 85 10.02 -4.96 -14.18
N ALA A 86 8.90 -4.86 -13.49
CA ALA A 86 8.84 -4.99 -12.03
C ALA A 86 7.60 -5.79 -11.61
N GLU A 87 7.66 -6.34 -10.41
CA GLU A 87 6.54 -7.01 -9.77
C GLU A 87 6.28 -6.37 -8.40
N ILE A 88 5.06 -5.95 -8.14
CA ILE A 88 4.65 -5.57 -6.77
C ILE A 88 4.52 -6.85 -5.95
N LEU A 89 5.43 -7.03 -4.99
CA LEU A 89 5.44 -8.18 -4.11
C LEU A 89 4.43 -8.04 -2.96
N SER A 90 4.26 -6.81 -2.45
CA SER A 90 3.30 -6.53 -1.39
C SER A 90 2.95 -5.04 -1.31
N ILE A 91 1.70 -4.77 -0.95
CA ILE A 91 1.21 -3.46 -0.53
C ILE A 91 0.26 -3.65 0.65
N ALA A 92 0.44 -2.90 1.71
CA ALA A 92 -0.43 -2.94 2.88
C ALA A 92 -0.67 -1.55 3.46
N VAL A 93 -1.89 -1.33 3.96
CA VAL A 93 -2.29 -0.13 4.70
C VAL A 93 -2.93 -0.55 6.01
N ALA A 94 -2.50 0.07 7.11
CA ALA A 94 -3.02 -0.18 8.44
C ALA A 94 -4.53 0.06 8.48
N VAL A 95 -5.29 -0.82 9.14
CA VAL A 95 -6.77 -0.81 9.13
C VAL A 95 -7.32 0.57 9.46
N ARG A 96 -6.76 1.26 10.46
CA ARG A 96 -7.19 2.62 10.89
C ARG A 96 -6.91 3.72 9.88
N ASP A 97 -6.05 3.47 8.88
CA ASP A 97 -5.66 4.45 7.84
C ASP A 97 -6.26 4.12 6.47
N ARG A 98 -7.02 3.02 6.36
CA ARG A 98 -7.71 2.62 5.13
C ARG A 98 -8.82 3.60 4.75
N ARG A 99 -9.24 3.56 3.48
CA ARG A 99 -10.31 4.39 2.90
C ARG A 99 -10.06 5.90 2.99
N ARG A 100 -8.78 6.30 3.08
CA ARG A 100 -8.32 7.71 3.11
C ARG A 100 -7.39 8.05 1.94
N GLY A 101 -7.38 7.24 0.89
CA GLY A 101 -6.54 7.44 -0.28
C GLY A 101 -5.07 7.03 -0.12
N LEU A 102 -4.65 6.49 1.05
CA LEU A 102 -3.24 6.22 1.31
C LEU A 102 -2.64 5.16 0.38
N ALA A 103 -3.39 4.10 0.05
CA ALA A 103 -2.94 3.11 -0.93
C ALA A 103 -2.73 3.72 -2.32
N SER A 104 -3.61 4.65 -2.72
CA SER A 104 -3.45 5.39 -3.98
C SER A 104 -2.21 6.27 -3.96
N SER A 105 -1.96 6.99 -2.86
CA SER A 105 -0.76 7.82 -2.71
C SER A 105 0.52 6.99 -2.73
N LEU A 106 0.54 5.82 -2.07
CA LEU A 106 1.67 4.89 -2.11
C LEU A 106 1.93 4.40 -3.54
N LEU A 107 0.89 3.93 -4.24
CA LEU A 107 1.03 3.47 -5.62
C LEU A 107 1.49 4.59 -6.55
N ASP A 108 0.94 5.79 -6.45
CA ASP A 108 1.31 6.90 -7.32
C ASP A 108 2.80 7.24 -7.21
N VAL A 109 3.30 7.43 -5.98
CA VAL A 109 4.73 7.70 -5.73
C VAL A 109 5.59 6.53 -6.19
N HIS A 110 5.19 5.30 -5.88
CA HIS A 110 5.93 4.10 -6.21
C HIS A 110 6.05 3.86 -7.71
N LEU A 111 4.95 4.02 -8.46
CA LEU A 111 4.93 3.89 -9.92
C LEU A 111 5.84 4.92 -10.60
N ASN A 112 5.79 6.18 -10.15
CA ASN A 112 6.68 7.23 -10.66
C ASN A 112 8.16 6.90 -10.40
N ARG A 113 8.47 6.32 -9.24
CA ARG A 113 9.84 5.88 -8.93
C ARG A 113 10.28 4.72 -9.80
N LEU A 114 9.44 3.70 -9.99
CA LEU A 114 9.74 2.57 -10.88
C LEU A 114 9.96 3.02 -12.32
N ALA A 115 9.13 3.94 -12.82
CA ALA A 115 9.33 4.55 -14.14
C ALA A 115 10.69 5.28 -14.24
N GLY A 116 11.09 5.98 -13.17
CA GLY A 116 12.42 6.61 -13.07
C GLY A 116 13.59 5.63 -13.12
N TYR A 117 13.39 4.37 -12.74
CA TYR A 117 14.37 3.28 -12.90
C TYR A 117 14.30 2.60 -14.27
N GLY A 118 13.48 3.08 -15.19
CA GLY A 118 13.34 2.52 -16.54
C GLY A 118 12.40 1.33 -16.63
N THR A 119 11.57 1.09 -15.61
CA THR A 119 10.54 0.06 -15.67
C THR A 119 9.49 0.43 -16.71
N ARG A 120 9.23 -0.47 -17.66
CA ARG A 120 8.22 -0.31 -18.71
C ARG A 120 6.93 -1.07 -18.46
N SER A 121 6.99 -2.15 -17.72
CA SER A 121 5.79 -2.90 -17.35
C SER A 121 5.85 -3.40 -15.91
N LEU A 122 4.70 -3.37 -15.26
CA LEU A 122 4.55 -3.74 -13.87
C LEU A 122 3.48 -4.82 -13.73
N PHE A 123 3.80 -5.83 -12.96
CA PHE A 123 2.93 -6.97 -12.66
C PHE A 123 2.58 -7.02 -11.18
N LEU A 124 1.48 -7.65 -10.85
CA LEU A 124 1.10 -8.03 -9.49
C LEU A 124 0.14 -9.21 -9.50
N GLU A 125 0.04 -9.90 -8.39
CA GLU A 125 -1.01 -10.88 -8.12
C GLU A 125 -1.97 -10.35 -7.06
N VAL A 126 -3.26 -10.60 -7.24
CA VAL A 126 -4.31 -10.22 -6.29
C VAL A 126 -5.37 -11.32 -6.20
N ASP A 127 -5.79 -11.65 -4.98
CA ASP A 127 -6.91 -12.58 -4.77
C ASP A 127 -8.16 -12.05 -5.50
N GLU A 128 -8.80 -12.89 -6.30
CA GLU A 128 -10.00 -12.54 -7.08
C GLU A 128 -11.13 -11.99 -6.19
N ARG A 129 -11.17 -12.38 -4.90
CA ARG A 129 -12.15 -11.93 -3.91
C ARG A 129 -11.80 -10.59 -3.28
N ASN A 130 -10.56 -10.10 -3.46
CA ASN A 130 -10.13 -8.81 -2.90
C ASN A 130 -10.65 -7.65 -3.77
N ILE A 131 -11.97 -7.42 -3.73
CA ILE A 131 -12.62 -6.38 -4.52
C ILE A 131 -12.05 -4.97 -4.28
N PRO A 132 -11.73 -4.55 -3.03
CA PRO A 132 -11.11 -3.23 -2.82
C PRO A 132 -9.77 -3.06 -3.52
N ALA A 133 -8.87 -4.05 -3.47
CA ALA A 133 -7.58 -4.00 -4.14
C ALA A 133 -7.75 -4.00 -5.67
N ARG A 134 -8.64 -4.85 -6.21
CA ARG A 134 -8.94 -4.90 -7.65
C ARG A 134 -9.42 -3.54 -8.17
N ARG A 135 -10.31 -2.85 -7.44
CA ARG A 135 -10.78 -1.51 -7.80
C ARG A 135 -9.64 -0.49 -7.77
N LEU A 136 -8.77 -0.58 -6.78
CA LEU A 136 -7.59 0.28 -6.69
C LEU A 136 -6.72 0.11 -7.94
N TYR A 137 -6.33 -1.12 -8.27
CA TYR A 137 -5.47 -1.41 -9.41
C TYR A 137 -6.12 -1.06 -10.76
N ALA A 138 -7.41 -1.31 -10.93
CA ALA A 138 -8.15 -0.88 -12.12
C ALA A 138 -8.12 0.64 -12.29
N GLY A 139 -8.27 1.41 -11.20
CA GLY A 139 -8.14 2.86 -11.19
C GLY A 139 -6.74 3.36 -11.59
N PHE A 140 -5.72 2.54 -11.42
CA PHE A 140 -4.34 2.79 -11.88
C PHE A 140 -4.03 2.21 -13.26
N GLY A 141 -5.02 1.72 -13.99
CA GLY A 141 -4.83 1.21 -15.36
C GLY A 141 -4.24 -0.19 -15.45
N PHE A 142 -4.26 -0.97 -14.37
CA PHE A 142 -3.90 -2.38 -14.44
C PHE A 142 -5.01 -3.17 -15.12
N ALA A 143 -4.63 -4.04 -16.06
CA ALA A 143 -5.51 -4.98 -16.75
C ALA A 143 -5.16 -6.43 -16.38
N GLN A 144 -6.16 -7.30 -16.32
CA GLN A 144 -5.94 -8.72 -16.09
C GLN A 144 -5.29 -9.37 -17.31
N VAL A 145 -4.18 -10.06 -17.11
CA VAL A 145 -3.43 -10.77 -18.15
C VAL A 145 -3.34 -12.28 -17.87
N GLY A 146 -3.74 -12.71 -16.67
CA GLY A 146 -3.69 -14.13 -16.32
C GLY A 146 -4.53 -14.46 -15.10
N LEU A 147 -4.60 -15.77 -14.83
CA LEU A 147 -5.24 -16.36 -13.67
C LEU A 147 -4.34 -17.48 -13.14
N ARG A 148 -3.93 -17.38 -11.89
CA ARG A 148 -3.20 -18.46 -11.20
C ARG A 148 -4.17 -19.18 -10.27
N LYS A 149 -4.52 -20.42 -10.61
CA LYS A 149 -5.30 -21.29 -9.72
C LYS A 149 -4.40 -21.72 -8.56
N SER A 150 -4.88 -21.64 -7.34
CA SER A 150 -4.16 -22.18 -6.19
C SER A 150 -4.14 -23.72 -6.31
N TYR A 151 -2.95 -24.31 -6.49
CA TYR A 151 -2.77 -25.77 -6.54
C TYR A 151 -2.79 -26.43 -5.15
N TYR A 152 -2.79 -25.66 -4.08
CA TYR A 152 -2.76 -26.16 -2.71
C TYR A 152 -4.12 -26.03 -2.03
N ALA A 153 -5.09 -26.81 -2.53
CA ALA A 153 -6.26 -27.15 -1.75
C ALA A 153 -5.86 -28.26 -0.76
N GLN A 154 -5.59 -27.93 0.49
CA GLN A 154 -5.79 -28.91 1.54
C GLN A 154 -7.30 -29.12 1.66
N ALA A 155 -7.73 -30.38 1.81
CA ALA A 155 -9.13 -30.75 1.80
C ALA A 155 -9.93 -29.91 2.83
N GLY A 156 -10.81 -29.01 2.32
CA GLY A 156 -11.71 -28.18 3.12
C GLY A 156 -11.53 -26.66 2.99
N GLU A 157 -10.51 -26.15 2.32
CA GLU A 157 -10.40 -24.71 2.05
C GLU A 157 -10.88 -24.37 0.65
N GLU A 158 -11.74 -23.33 0.52
CA GLU A 158 -12.10 -22.76 -0.77
C GLU A 158 -10.86 -22.21 -1.46
N THR A 159 -10.45 -22.86 -2.53
CA THR A 159 -9.32 -22.44 -3.35
C THR A 159 -9.64 -21.13 -4.05
N GLY A 160 -9.15 -20.02 -3.55
CA GLY A 160 -9.18 -18.74 -4.25
C GLY A 160 -8.21 -18.76 -5.44
N ALA A 161 -8.59 -18.13 -6.54
CA ALA A 161 -7.69 -17.86 -7.64
C ALA A 161 -7.03 -16.49 -7.45
N ALA A 162 -5.75 -16.37 -7.83
CA ALA A 162 -5.08 -15.10 -7.93
C ALA A 162 -5.15 -14.58 -9.37
N LEU A 163 -5.60 -13.36 -9.54
CA LEU A 163 -5.55 -12.65 -10.82
C LEU A 163 -4.14 -12.10 -11.00
N VAL A 164 -3.55 -12.35 -12.17
CA VAL A 164 -2.31 -11.68 -12.58
C VAL A 164 -2.70 -10.41 -13.32
N LEU A 165 -2.30 -9.28 -12.80
CA LEU A 165 -2.57 -7.98 -13.39
C LEU A 165 -1.28 -7.37 -13.94
N ARG A 166 -1.40 -6.61 -15.03
CA ARG A 166 -0.30 -5.89 -15.68
C ARG A 166 -0.71 -4.45 -15.96
N ARG A 167 0.27 -3.55 -15.83
CA ARG A 167 0.21 -2.18 -16.31
C ARG A 167 1.48 -1.85 -17.08
N ASP A 168 1.36 -1.21 -18.23
CA ASP A 168 2.49 -0.62 -18.93
C ASP A 168 2.72 0.81 -18.39
N LEU A 169 3.98 1.12 -18.09
CA LEU A 169 4.44 2.45 -17.66
C LEU A 169 5.00 3.11 -18.91
N ALA A 170 4.31 4.15 -19.37
CA ALA A 170 4.72 4.94 -20.55
C ALA A 170 5.94 5.80 -20.26
#